data_607acc42f99061c4d20fa0c0ffd6d1ff
#
_entry.id   607acc42f99061c4d20fa0c0ffd6d1ff
#
_cell.length_a   1.000
_cell.length_b   1.000
_cell.length_c   1.000
_cell.angle_alpha   90.00
_cell.angle_beta   90.00
_cell.angle_gamma   90.00
#
_symmetry.space_group_name_H-M   'P 1'
#
loop_
_entity.id
_entity.type
_entity.pdbx_description
1 polymer ?
#
loop_
_entity_poly.entity_id
_entity_poly.type
_entity_poly.pdbx_seq_one_letter_code
_entity_poly.pdbx_strand_id
1 'polypeptide(L)'
;TAYLESNRDENGVWDGKGLRPEQIQGFGLGVMNARAAYFAKRDPRLASFLTEGRSFGPHGTGLFIANSIDHYDEALSQELTQLTVTANLKMREIGFKPYVAPALSSGALSLLLTLRGAWHCGSVFLDGVFMGVKNRYTPAGVETELLPRIPDPLFGHIREAAEHLKSVL
;
A
#
# COMPACT_ATOMS: atom_id res chain seq x y z
N THR A 1 13.58 1.00 8.03
CA THR A 1 13.48 2.36 7.49
C THR A 1 14.17 3.36 8.39
N ALA A 2 13.83 3.43 9.69
CA ALA A 2 14.46 4.35 10.65
C ALA A 2 16.01 4.30 10.64
N TYR A 3 16.60 3.11 10.45
CA TYR A 3 18.05 2.98 10.32
C TYR A 3 18.60 3.64 9.05
N LEU A 4 17.87 3.54 7.94
CA LEU A 4 18.27 4.14 6.66
C LEU A 4 18.05 5.65 6.62
N GLU A 5 17.14 6.15 7.46
CA GLU A 5 16.84 7.58 7.63
C GLU A 5 17.73 8.26 8.69
N SER A 6 18.50 7.49 9.46
CA SER A 6 19.39 8.03 10.51
C SER A 6 20.53 8.92 9.98
N ASN A 7 20.65 9.05 8.66
CA ASN A 7 21.64 9.91 7.98
C ASN A 7 21.10 11.33 7.70
N ARG A 8 20.12 11.79 8.47
CA ARG A 8 19.69 13.18 8.47
C ARG A 8 20.35 13.92 9.62
N ASP A 9 20.70 15.18 9.40
CA ASP A 9 21.15 16.08 10.46
C ASP A 9 19.99 16.49 11.39
N GLU A 10 20.28 17.28 12.42
CA GLU A 10 19.30 17.81 13.36
C GLU A 10 18.20 18.68 12.73
N ASN A 11 18.41 19.18 11.51
CA ASN A 11 17.44 19.93 10.74
C ASN A 11 16.68 19.04 9.73
N GLY A 12 16.89 17.73 9.77
CA GLY A 12 16.27 16.78 8.85
C GLY A 12 16.85 16.77 7.43
N VAL A 13 18.01 17.44 7.22
CA VAL A 13 18.69 17.47 5.93
C VAL A 13 19.55 16.22 5.76
N TRP A 14 19.43 15.56 4.61
CA TRP A 14 20.25 14.39 4.30
C TRP A 14 21.75 14.76 4.23
N ASP A 15 22.56 14.01 4.97
CA ASP A 15 24.01 14.28 5.13
C ASP A 15 24.86 13.82 3.91
N GLY A 16 24.24 13.31 2.88
CA GLY A 16 24.91 12.81 1.68
C GLY A 16 25.40 11.37 1.79
N LYS A 17 25.15 10.68 2.91
CA LYS A 17 25.54 9.29 3.15
C LYS A 17 24.33 8.39 3.11
N GLY A 18 24.50 7.14 2.64
CA GLY A 18 23.43 6.16 2.55
C GLY A 18 22.38 6.49 1.49
N LEU A 19 21.17 5.98 1.67
CA LEU A 19 20.04 6.14 0.76
C LEU A 19 19.16 7.30 1.19
N ARG A 20 18.67 8.05 0.22
CA ARG A 20 17.58 9.00 0.45
C ARG A 20 16.26 8.23 0.67
N PRO A 21 15.31 8.75 1.47
CA PRO A 21 14.01 8.11 1.64
C PRO A 21 13.30 7.80 0.31
N GLU A 22 13.43 8.68 -0.68
CA GLU A 22 12.84 8.53 -2.02
C GLU A 22 13.45 7.38 -2.84
N GLN A 23 14.61 6.86 -2.43
CA GLN A 23 15.26 5.69 -3.04
C GLN A 23 14.82 4.37 -2.39
N ILE A 24 13.97 4.44 -1.36
CA ILE A 24 13.50 3.29 -0.61
C ILE A 24 12.04 3.02 -0.99
N GLN A 25 11.74 1.78 -1.32
CA GLN A 25 10.38 1.34 -1.63
C GLN A 25 10.01 0.10 -0.84
N GLY A 26 8.79 0.08 -0.30
CA GLY A 26 8.23 -1.08 0.38
C GLY A 26 7.26 -1.85 -0.51
N PHE A 27 7.38 -3.18 -0.53
CA PHE A 27 6.56 -4.06 -1.39
C PHE A 27 5.42 -4.77 -0.63
N GLY A 28 5.29 -4.56 0.68
CA GLY A 28 4.29 -5.21 1.52
C GLY A 28 2.85 -4.92 1.09
N LEU A 29 2.57 -3.73 0.58
CA LEU A 29 1.23 -3.37 0.10
C LEU A 29 0.79 -4.20 -1.11
N GLY A 30 1.71 -4.68 -1.94
CA GLY A 30 1.40 -5.57 -3.06
C GLY A 30 0.75 -6.88 -2.61
N VAL A 31 1.12 -7.39 -1.43
CA VAL A 31 0.48 -8.57 -0.83
C VAL A 31 -0.98 -8.28 -0.49
N MET A 32 -1.26 -7.10 0.10
CA MET A 32 -2.62 -6.69 0.46
C MET A 32 -3.46 -6.46 -0.78
N ASN A 33 -2.92 -5.79 -1.79
CA ASN A 33 -3.59 -5.60 -3.07
C ASN A 33 -3.93 -6.94 -3.76
N ALA A 34 -3.02 -7.91 -3.72
CA ALA A 34 -3.26 -9.24 -4.28
C ALA A 34 -4.37 -10.01 -3.53
N ARG A 35 -4.44 -9.88 -2.20
CA ARG A 35 -5.53 -10.46 -1.39
C ARG A 35 -6.87 -9.81 -1.71
N ALA A 36 -6.92 -8.47 -1.80
CA ALA A 36 -8.13 -7.77 -2.21
C ALA A 36 -8.60 -8.22 -3.59
N ALA A 37 -7.70 -8.32 -4.56
CA ALA A 37 -8.01 -8.83 -5.90
C ALA A 37 -8.51 -10.29 -5.89
N TYR A 38 -8.01 -11.12 -4.99
CA TYR A 38 -8.49 -12.50 -4.83
C TYR A 38 -9.97 -12.53 -4.42
N PHE A 39 -10.40 -11.71 -3.48
CA PHE A 39 -11.79 -11.61 -3.06
C PHE A 39 -12.66 -10.96 -4.15
N ALA A 40 -12.18 -9.88 -4.75
CA ALA A 40 -12.89 -9.18 -5.82
C ALA A 40 -13.18 -10.05 -7.05
N LYS A 41 -12.31 -11.01 -7.36
CA LYS A 41 -12.56 -11.99 -8.44
C LYS A 41 -13.66 -13.02 -8.12
N ARG A 42 -14.07 -13.15 -6.86
CA ARG A 42 -15.01 -14.17 -6.38
C ARG A 42 -16.36 -13.61 -5.96
N ASP A 43 -16.43 -12.30 -5.75
CA ASP A 43 -17.66 -11.61 -5.39
C ASP A 43 -17.94 -10.50 -6.41
N PRO A 44 -19.01 -10.63 -7.22
CA PRO A 44 -19.38 -9.62 -8.22
C PRO A 44 -19.59 -8.22 -7.65
N ARG A 45 -20.00 -8.09 -6.38
CA ARG A 45 -20.19 -6.79 -5.71
C ARG A 45 -18.85 -6.04 -5.55
N LEU A 46 -17.75 -6.76 -5.44
CA LEU A 46 -16.40 -6.24 -5.23
C LEU A 46 -15.60 -6.13 -6.53
N ALA A 47 -16.18 -6.51 -7.67
CA ALA A 47 -15.45 -6.64 -8.94
C ALA A 47 -14.86 -5.30 -9.45
N SER A 48 -15.45 -4.16 -9.10
CA SER A 48 -14.92 -2.83 -9.42
C SER A 48 -13.48 -2.61 -8.92
N PHE A 49 -13.09 -3.29 -7.82
CA PHE A 49 -11.73 -3.21 -7.31
C PHE A 49 -10.68 -3.63 -8.34
N LEU A 50 -10.98 -4.53 -9.23
CA LEU A 50 -10.00 -5.06 -10.20
C LEU A 50 -9.52 -4.02 -11.21
N THR A 51 -10.31 -3.00 -11.48
CA THR A 51 -10.02 -1.92 -12.45
C THR A 51 -9.85 -0.56 -11.79
N GLU A 52 -10.70 -0.24 -10.83
CA GLU A 52 -10.83 1.09 -10.23
C GLU A 52 -10.33 1.15 -8.79
N GLY A 53 -10.16 -0.01 -8.13
CA GLY A 53 -9.78 -0.08 -6.72
C GLY A 53 -8.36 0.37 -6.43
N ARG A 54 -8.13 0.77 -5.18
CA ARG A 54 -6.82 1.19 -4.68
C ARG A 54 -6.61 0.68 -3.27
N SER A 55 -5.34 0.44 -2.95
CA SER A 55 -4.90 0.10 -1.60
C SER A 55 -4.06 1.24 -1.05
N PHE A 56 -4.40 1.71 0.13
CA PHE A 56 -3.74 2.81 0.83
C PHE A 56 -3.23 2.37 2.20
N GLY A 57 -2.22 3.08 2.72
CA GLY A 57 -1.70 2.87 4.05
C GLY A 57 -0.60 1.81 4.13
N PRO A 58 -0.23 1.41 5.36
CA PRO A 58 0.82 0.42 5.60
C PRO A 58 0.32 -1.02 5.37
N HIS A 59 1.25 -1.96 5.37
CA HIS A 59 0.92 -3.39 5.52
C HIS A 59 0.62 -3.70 6.99
N GLY A 60 -0.52 -3.27 7.51
CA GLY A 60 -0.89 -3.44 8.92
C GLY A 60 -1.98 -2.47 9.36
N THR A 61 -1.88 -1.98 10.60
CA THR A 61 -2.83 -1.02 11.14
C THR A 61 -2.87 0.25 10.29
N GLY A 62 -4.06 0.67 9.88
CA GLY A 62 -4.27 1.80 8.97
C GLY A 62 -4.31 1.42 7.49
N LEU A 63 -4.19 0.11 7.14
CA LEU A 63 -4.49 -0.33 5.78
C LEU A 63 -5.96 -0.05 5.44
N PHE A 64 -6.19 0.53 4.27
CA PHE A 64 -7.53 0.70 3.72
C PHE A 64 -7.58 0.33 2.24
N ILE A 65 -8.62 -0.40 1.86
CA ILE A 65 -8.86 -0.85 0.48
C ILE A 65 -10.11 -0.14 -0.04
N ALA A 66 -9.94 0.78 -0.98
CA ALA A 66 -11.05 1.41 -1.69
C ALA A 66 -11.54 0.48 -2.81
N ASN A 67 -12.83 0.12 -2.81
CA ASN A 67 -13.44 -0.74 -3.83
C ASN A 67 -13.35 -0.11 -5.24
N SER A 68 -13.47 1.19 -5.31
CA SER A 68 -13.37 2.01 -6.51
C SER A 68 -12.99 3.44 -6.11
N ILE A 69 -12.36 4.18 -7.00
CA ILE A 69 -12.16 5.63 -6.83
C ILE A 69 -13.32 6.40 -7.45
N ASP A 70 -13.82 5.96 -8.60
CA ASP A 70 -14.86 6.66 -9.34
C ASP A 70 -16.26 6.35 -8.81
N HIS A 71 -16.49 5.14 -8.34
CA HIS A 71 -17.76 4.65 -7.78
C HIS A 71 -17.53 4.14 -6.34
N TYR A 72 -16.96 5.01 -5.50
CA TYR A 72 -16.62 4.67 -4.12
C TYR A 72 -17.85 4.31 -3.30
N ASP A 73 -17.77 3.16 -2.63
CA ASP A 73 -18.75 2.70 -1.66
C ASP A 73 -18.02 2.36 -0.35
N GLU A 74 -18.39 3.07 0.71
CA GLU A 74 -17.75 2.93 2.03
C GLU A 74 -17.94 1.54 2.60
N ALA A 75 -19.15 0.97 2.52
CA ALA A 75 -19.44 -0.34 3.11
C ALA A 75 -18.70 -1.46 2.37
N LEU A 76 -18.68 -1.45 1.04
CA LEU A 76 -17.91 -2.41 0.24
C LEU A 76 -16.40 -2.27 0.45
N SER A 77 -15.91 -1.04 0.62
CA SER A 77 -14.49 -0.77 0.90
C SER A 77 -14.08 -1.31 2.28
N GLN A 78 -14.90 -1.10 3.29
CA GLN A 78 -14.67 -1.65 4.63
C GLN A 78 -14.75 -3.18 4.63
N GLU A 79 -15.74 -3.78 3.96
CA GLU A 79 -15.86 -5.23 3.81
C GLU A 79 -14.60 -5.81 3.15
N LEU A 80 -14.17 -5.23 2.04
CA LEU A 80 -12.99 -5.69 1.31
C LEU A 80 -11.70 -5.50 2.12
N THR A 81 -11.58 -4.41 2.87
CA THR A 81 -10.47 -4.18 3.81
C THR A 81 -10.43 -5.28 4.87
N GLN A 82 -11.55 -5.58 5.50
CA GLN A 82 -11.64 -6.61 6.54
C GLN A 82 -11.31 -8.01 5.99
N LEU A 83 -11.84 -8.37 4.83
CA LEU A 83 -11.51 -9.63 4.15
C LEU A 83 -9.99 -9.73 3.87
N THR A 84 -9.39 -8.64 3.41
CA THR A 84 -7.97 -8.56 3.08
C THR A 84 -7.08 -8.72 4.32
N VAL A 85 -7.39 -8.01 5.40
CA VAL A 85 -6.62 -8.03 6.65
C VAL A 85 -6.70 -9.41 7.32
N THR A 86 -7.87 -10.05 7.31
CA THR A 86 -8.09 -11.33 8.01
C THR A 86 -7.76 -12.56 7.17
N ALA A 87 -7.41 -12.41 5.90
CA ALA A 87 -7.14 -13.53 5.00
C ALA A 87 -6.08 -14.52 5.52
N ASN A 88 -5.04 -14.03 6.19
CA ASN A 88 -3.99 -14.87 6.77
C ASN A 88 -4.47 -15.67 7.98
N LEU A 89 -5.47 -15.21 8.71
CA LEU A 89 -6.03 -15.94 9.85
C LEU A 89 -6.75 -17.20 9.36
N LYS A 90 -7.59 -17.06 8.32
CA LYS A 90 -8.27 -18.21 7.69
C LYS A 90 -7.30 -19.27 7.17
N MET A 91 -6.14 -18.85 6.64
CA MET A 91 -5.11 -19.78 6.19
C MET A 91 -4.43 -20.52 7.35
N ARG A 92 -4.31 -19.88 8.52
CA ARG A 92 -3.77 -20.52 9.73
C ARG A 92 -4.73 -21.56 10.32
N GLU A 93 -6.02 -21.32 10.24
CA GLU A 93 -7.07 -22.25 10.73
C GLU A 93 -6.99 -23.61 10.02
N ILE A 94 -6.60 -23.66 8.76
CA ILE A 94 -6.39 -24.90 7.98
C ILE A 94 -4.95 -25.43 8.08
N GLY A 95 -4.15 -24.95 9.04
CA GLY A 95 -2.79 -25.41 9.32
C GLY A 95 -1.72 -24.90 8.37
N PHE A 96 -2.04 -23.98 7.44
CA PHE A 96 -1.08 -23.41 6.52
C PHE A 96 -0.34 -22.20 7.11
N LYS A 97 0.98 -22.10 6.86
CA LYS A 97 1.80 -20.95 7.28
C LYS A 97 1.91 -19.94 6.14
N PRO A 98 1.01 -18.92 6.05
CA PRO A 98 0.86 -18.10 4.85
C PRO A 98 1.94 -17.03 4.65
N TYR A 99 2.86 -16.88 5.58
CA TYR A 99 3.77 -15.73 5.61
C TYR A 99 5.04 -15.89 4.79
N VAL A 100 5.31 -17.04 4.19
CA VAL A 100 6.53 -17.26 3.41
C VAL A 100 6.26 -17.17 1.91
N ALA A 101 5.69 -18.21 1.30
CA ALA A 101 5.57 -18.28 -0.16
C ALA A 101 4.61 -17.23 -0.77
N PRO A 102 3.36 -17.02 -0.27
CA PRO A 102 2.45 -16.03 -0.86
C PRO A 102 2.95 -14.60 -0.72
N ALA A 103 3.59 -14.26 0.40
CA ALA A 103 4.14 -12.93 0.62
C ALA A 103 5.32 -12.65 -0.31
N LEU A 104 6.25 -13.61 -0.46
CA LEU A 104 7.39 -13.48 -1.37
C LEU A 104 6.95 -13.39 -2.83
N SER A 105 5.99 -14.20 -3.27
CA SER A 105 5.48 -14.18 -4.64
C SER A 105 4.83 -12.83 -4.98
N SER A 106 4.01 -12.29 -4.09
CA SER A 106 3.36 -10.99 -4.28
C SER A 106 4.37 -9.85 -4.24
N GLY A 107 5.37 -9.93 -3.36
CA GLY A 107 6.49 -8.97 -3.31
C GLY A 107 7.32 -9.01 -4.58
N ALA A 108 7.62 -10.19 -5.12
CA ALA A 108 8.34 -10.35 -6.38
C ALA A 108 7.58 -9.75 -7.57
N LEU A 109 6.25 -9.90 -7.62
CA LEU A 109 5.43 -9.24 -8.64
C LEU A 109 5.50 -7.71 -8.53
N SER A 110 5.44 -7.16 -7.33
CA SER A 110 5.57 -5.72 -7.11
C SER A 110 6.95 -5.22 -7.54
N LEU A 111 8.01 -5.95 -7.22
CA LEU A 111 9.36 -5.64 -7.66
C LEU A 111 9.47 -5.66 -9.19
N LEU A 112 8.91 -6.67 -9.85
CA LEU A 112 8.89 -6.76 -11.31
C LEU A 112 8.17 -5.56 -11.95
N LEU A 113 7.04 -5.13 -11.38
CA LEU A 113 6.29 -3.96 -11.84
C LEU A 113 7.11 -2.68 -11.66
N THR A 114 7.81 -2.53 -10.52
CA THR A 114 8.74 -1.42 -10.28
C THR A 114 9.83 -1.35 -11.35
N LEU A 115 10.50 -2.47 -11.62
CA LEU A 115 11.57 -2.55 -12.63
C LEU A 115 11.09 -2.24 -14.05
N ARG A 116 9.81 -2.48 -14.34
CA ARG A 116 9.17 -2.16 -15.61
C ARG A 116 8.61 -0.73 -15.69
N GLY A 117 8.71 0.05 -14.64
CA GLY A 117 8.06 1.36 -14.55
C GLY A 117 6.54 1.30 -14.61
N ALA A 118 5.95 0.16 -14.25
CA ALA A 118 4.50 -0.05 -14.31
C ALA A 118 3.82 0.43 -13.02
N TRP A 119 2.60 0.95 -13.17
CA TRP A 119 1.78 1.34 -12.02
C TRP A 119 1.41 0.15 -11.14
N HIS A 120 1.63 0.27 -9.84
CA HIS A 120 1.24 -0.74 -8.85
C HIS A 120 1.06 -0.11 -7.46
N CYS A 121 0.46 -0.83 -6.53
CA CYS A 121 0.38 -0.40 -5.14
C CYS A 121 1.66 -0.82 -4.39
N GLY A 122 2.38 0.17 -3.90
CA GLY A 122 3.62 0.01 -3.14
C GLY A 122 3.74 1.11 -2.09
N SER A 123 4.69 0.97 -1.18
CA SER A 123 4.96 1.98 -0.15
C SER A 123 6.12 2.85 -0.58
N VAL A 124 5.90 4.15 -0.62
CA VAL A 124 6.88 5.17 -1.01
C VAL A 124 6.91 6.29 0.03
N PHE A 125 7.99 7.05 0.05
CA PHE A 125 8.14 8.18 0.96
C PHE A 125 7.26 9.36 0.52
N LEU A 126 6.32 9.75 1.38
CA LEU A 126 5.38 10.86 1.16
C LEU A 126 5.20 11.61 2.47
N ASP A 127 5.39 12.93 2.44
CA ASP A 127 5.13 13.83 3.56
C ASP A 127 5.68 13.33 4.92
N GLY A 128 6.94 12.87 4.91
CA GLY A 128 7.66 12.43 6.11
C GLY A 128 7.42 10.98 6.53
N VAL A 129 6.56 10.22 5.84
CA VAL A 129 6.28 8.81 6.16
C VAL A 129 6.36 7.90 4.93
N PHE A 130 6.54 6.59 5.16
CA PHE A 130 6.39 5.59 4.11
C PHE A 130 4.94 5.17 3.99
N MET A 131 4.26 5.76 3.02
CA MET A 131 2.82 5.56 2.78
C MET A 131 2.58 4.64 1.59
N GLY A 132 1.67 3.71 1.75
CA GLY A 132 1.19 2.86 0.66
C GLY A 132 0.22 3.62 -0.24
N VAL A 133 0.57 3.71 -1.52
CA VAL A 133 -0.25 4.34 -2.58
C VAL A 133 0.03 3.67 -3.91
N LYS A 134 -0.79 3.96 -4.94
CA LYS A 134 -0.46 3.57 -6.31
C LYS A 134 0.64 4.49 -6.84
N ASN A 135 1.72 3.86 -7.27
CA ASN A 135 2.93 4.55 -7.72
C ASN A 135 3.63 3.78 -8.85
N ARG A 136 4.60 4.41 -9.47
CA ARG A 136 5.55 3.79 -10.41
C ARG A 136 6.93 4.41 -10.27
N TYR A 137 7.94 3.66 -10.66
CA TYR A 137 9.32 4.14 -10.80
C TYR A 137 9.60 4.54 -12.24
N THR A 138 10.23 5.71 -12.42
CA THR A 138 10.68 6.22 -13.72
C THR A 138 12.15 6.64 -13.62
N PRO A 139 12.83 6.88 -14.73
CA PRO A 139 14.18 7.46 -14.70
C PRO A 139 14.29 8.80 -13.96
N ALA A 140 13.17 9.53 -13.86
CA ALA A 140 13.10 10.79 -13.11
C ALA A 140 12.82 10.61 -11.61
N GLY A 141 12.54 9.37 -11.17
CA GLY A 141 12.21 9.04 -9.78
C GLY A 141 10.83 8.41 -9.61
N VAL A 142 10.32 8.45 -8.38
CA VAL A 142 9.00 7.93 -8.04
C VAL A 142 7.92 8.91 -8.49
N GLU A 143 6.90 8.38 -9.14
CA GLU A 143 5.66 9.08 -9.44
C GLU A 143 4.50 8.42 -8.69
N THR A 144 3.69 9.22 -8.02
CA THR A 144 2.45 8.78 -7.38
C THR A 144 1.24 9.15 -8.24
N GLU A 145 0.20 8.31 -8.19
CA GLU A 145 -1.05 8.61 -8.88
C GLU A 145 -1.69 9.87 -8.28
N LEU A 146 -1.99 10.83 -9.14
CA LEU A 146 -2.75 12.01 -8.76
C LEU A 146 -4.24 11.69 -8.89
N LEU A 147 -4.95 11.77 -7.78
CA LEU A 147 -6.40 11.59 -7.73
C LEU A 147 -7.06 12.98 -7.69
N PRO A 148 -7.66 13.45 -8.78
CA PRO A 148 -8.21 14.81 -8.87
C PRO A 148 -9.41 15.02 -7.93
N ARG A 149 -10.07 13.94 -7.55
CA ARG A 149 -11.17 13.96 -6.60
C ARG A 149 -11.09 12.70 -5.73
N ILE A 150 -11.11 12.89 -4.42
CA ILE A 150 -11.16 11.81 -3.43
C ILE A 150 -12.44 12.02 -2.62
N PRO A 151 -13.32 11.01 -2.49
CA PRO A 151 -14.48 11.09 -1.59
C PRO A 151 -14.07 11.38 -0.15
N ASP A 152 -14.81 12.23 0.56
CA ASP A 152 -14.48 12.65 1.93
C ASP A 152 -14.24 11.49 2.90
N PRO A 153 -15.04 10.41 2.93
CA PRO A 153 -14.77 9.27 3.81
C PRO A 153 -13.43 8.61 3.49
N LEU A 154 -13.12 8.40 2.20
CA LEU A 154 -11.84 7.82 1.77
C LEU A 154 -10.66 8.72 2.15
N PHE A 155 -10.81 10.04 1.97
CA PHE A 155 -9.78 11.00 2.40
C PHE A 155 -9.54 10.92 3.92
N GLY A 156 -10.62 10.76 4.71
CA GLY A 156 -10.53 10.52 6.15
C GLY A 156 -9.64 9.33 6.50
N HIS A 157 -9.88 8.17 5.89
CA HIS A 157 -9.08 6.96 6.11
C HIS A 157 -7.61 7.13 5.70
N ILE A 158 -7.34 7.78 4.57
CA ILE A 158 -5.97 8.05 4.10
C ILE A 158 -5.23 8.94 5.10
N ARG A 159 -5.90 10.00 5.59
CA ARG A 159 -5.33 10.93 6.58
C ARG A 159 -5.05 10.22 7.90
N GLU A 160 -6.00 9.46 8.44
CA GLU A 160 -5.81 8.68 9.66
C GLU A 160 -4.64 7.70 9.56
N ALA A 161 -4.50 7.03 8.42
CA ALA A 161 -3.36 6.15 8.17
C ALA A 161 -2.02 6.91 8.18
N ALA A 162 -1.97 8.09 7.57
CA ALA A 162 -0.77 8.93 7.56
C ALA A 162 -0.42 9.47 8.96
N GLU A 163 -1.42 9.93 9.71
CA GLU A 163 -1.26 10.40 11.10
C GLU A 163 -0.77 9.27 12.01
N HIS A 164 -1.36 8.07 11.87
CA HIS A 164 -0.89 6.89 12.60
C HIS A 164 0.58 6.58 12.29
N LEU A 165 0.97 6.59 11.01
CA LEU A 165 2.36 6.36 10.61
C LEU A 165 3.31 7.42 11.21
N LYS A 166 2.91 8.69 11.26
CA LYS A 166 3.69 9.76 11.89
C LYS A 166 3.83 9.58 13.42
N SER A 167 2.83 8.97 14.05
CA SER A 167 2.83 8.77 15.51
C SER A 167 3.74 7.62 15.98
N VAL A 168 4.17 6.73 15.08
CA VAL A 168 5.01 5.56 15.40
C VAL A 168 6.47 5.71 14.96
N LEU A 169 6.83 6.89 14.40
CA LEU A 169 8.19 7.28 14.09
C LEU A 169 8.84 7.97 15.28
#